data_44a2982081ad3f678b413bfa9d2b3eab
#
_entry.id   44a2982081ad3f678b413bfa9d2b3eab
#
_cell.length_a   1.000
_cell.length_b   1.000
_cell.length_c   1.000
_cell.angle_alpha   90.00
_cell.angle_beta   90.00
_cell.angle_gamma   90.00
#
_symmetry.space_group_name_H-M   'P 1'
#
loop_
_entity.id
_entity.type
_entity.pdbx_description
1 polymer ?
#
loop_
_entity_poly.entity_id
_entity_poly.type
_entity_poly.pdbx_seq_one_letter_code
_entity_poly.pdbx_strand_id
1 'polypeptide(L)'
;SFAKNKILRKVDLFLYPAKCILLSGKNGSGKTTLLKIVAGLEKPAEAEIEYSGKSLSWKKAIRNILKEIIYLHQQPLLFSGSVESNVAYGLRFTSLNRKQRRESVIKALEWSGLTDLANIQANTLSGGVQQRVAFTRAWILKPKVLLLDEPMSNMDHESREQARLLLCRMKSAGMSIVITSHVPQYFDGLTDVQFNLSNGQLAESEFSASNDSL
;
A
#
# COMPACT_ATOMS: atom_id res chain seq x y z
N SER A 1 -19.45 -14.19 7.64
CA SER A 1 -19.98 -14.27 9.00
C SER A 1 -19.16 -15.27 9.80
N PHE A 2 -17.97 -14.85 10.20
CA PHE A 2 -17.16 -15.60 11.18
C PHE A 2 -17.64 -15.26 12.58
N ALA A 3 -17.92 -16.29 13.35
CA ALA A 3 -18.56 -16.28 14.65
C ALA A 3 -18.07 -15.16 15.59
N LYS A 4 -19.01 -14.41 16.15
CA LYS A 4 -19.07 -13.71 17.47
C LYS A 4 -17.85 -12.99 18.09
N ASN A 5 -16.67 -12.98 17.51
CA ASN A 5 -15.57 -12.17 18.03
C ASN A 5 -15.37 -10.91 17.17
N LYS A 6 -15.70 -9.75 17.74
CA LYS A 6 -15.36 -8.45 17.13
C LYS A 6 -13.84 -8.36 17.03
N ILE A 7 -13.28 -8.47 15.81
CA ILE A 7 -11.83 -8.39 15.53
C ILE A 7 -11.32 -6.97 15.81
N LEU A 8 -12.11 -5.95 15.45
CA LEU A 8 -11.80 -4.54 15.67
C LEU A 8 -12.85 -3.90 16.59
N ARG A 9 -12.41 -3.05 17.51
CA ARG A 9 -13.24 -2.44 18.54
C ARG A 9 -12.87 -0.96 18.68
N LYS A 10 -13.73 -0.05 18.18
CA LYS A 10 -13.52 1.41 18.27
C LYS A 10 -12.12 1.81 17.81
N VAL A 11 -11.86 1.58 16.53
CA VAL A 11 -10.60 1.95 15.87
C VAL A 11 -10.81 3.26 15.13
N ASP A 12 -10.06 4.29 15.51
CA ASP A 12 -10.00 5.57 14.81
C ASP A 12 -8.69 5.62 14.00
N LEU A 13 -8.81 5.82 12.70
CA LEU A 13 -7.67 5.92 11.79
C LEU A 13 -7.84 7.14 10.88
N PHE A 14 -6.91 8.08 10.99
CA PHE A 14 -6.85 9.28 10.16
C PHE A 14 -5.75 9.14 9.11
N LEU A 15 -6.09 9.42 7.85
CA LEU A 15 -5.15 9.42 6.73
C LEU A 15 -4.82 10.85 6.34
N TYR A 16 -3.57 11.22 6.48
CA TYR A 16 -3.07 12.57 6.14
C TYR A 16 -2.32 12.56 4.81
N PRO A 17 -2.45 13.61 3.98
CA PRO A 17 -1.72 13.70 2.71
C PRO A 17 -0.20 13.60 2.90
N ALA A 18 0.46 12.84 2.02
CA ALA A 18 1.91 12.66 2.01
C ALA A 18 2.51 12.08 3.32
N LYS A 19 1.70 11.40 4.14
CA LYS A 19 2.16 10.74 5.37
C LYS A 19 2.22 9.24 5.19
N CYS A 20 3.20 8.63 5.85
CA CYS A 20 3.33 7.18 5.97
C CYS A 20 2.94 6.75 7.38
N ILE A 21 1.94 5.90 7.46
CA ILE A 21 1.45 5.29 8.71
C ILE A 21 1.88 3.82 8.74
N LEU A 22 2.51 3.41 9.82
CA LEU A 22 2.86 2.03 10.08
C LEU A 22 1.91 1.43 11.10
N LEU A 23 1.23 0.36 10.72
CA LEU A 23 0.38 -0.45 11.59
C LEU A 23 1.16 -1.69 12.04
N SER A 24 1.64 -1.69 13.26
CA SER A 24 2.31 -2.81 13.89
C SER A 24 1.32 -3.68 14.68
N GLY A 25 1.76 -4.85 15.12
CA GLY A 25 0.96 -5.74 15.97
C GLY A 25 1.19 -7.21 15.64
N LYS A 26 0.82 -8.10 16.58
CA LYS A 26 0.98 -9.55 16.41
C LYS A 26 0.19 -10.10 15.22
N ASN A 27 0.59 -11.26 14.71
CA ASN A 27 -0.19 -11.97 13.70
C ASN A 27 -1.60 -12.27 14.23
N GLY A 28 -2.62 -12.06 13.40
CA GLY A 28 -4.02 -12.23 13.81
C GLY A 28 -4.62 -11.06 14.60
N SER A 29 -3.90 -9.95 14.85
CA SER A 29 -4.44 -8.79 15.58
C SER A 29 -5.51 -8.01 14.81
N GLY A 30 -5.67 -8.24 13.51
CA GLY A 30 -6.67 -7.58 12.66
C GLY A 30 -6.11 -6.53 11.69
N LYS A 31 -4.77 -6.41 11.54
CA LYS A 31 -4.13 -5.44 10.63
C LYS A 31 -4.66 -5.54 9.18
N THR A 32 -4.62 -6.75 8.62
CA THR A 32 -5.14 -7.03 7.28
C THR A 32 -6.63 -6.71 7.15
N THR A 33 -7.44 -7.04 8.18
CA THR A 33 -8.87 -6.72 8.22
C THR A 33 -9.09 -5.21 8.21
N LEU A 34 -8.32 -4.46 9.03
CA LEU A 34 -8.39 -3.00 9.05
C LEU A 34 -8.04 -2.41 7.67
N LEU A 35 -6.93 -2.84 7.06
CA LEU A 35 -6.57 -2.38 5.72
C LEU A 35 -7.65 -2.68 4.68
N LYS A 36 -8.23 -3.87 4.69
CA LYS A 36 -9.31 -4.24 3.77
C LYS A 36 -10.58 -3.41 3.97
N ILE A 37 -10.90 -3.04 5.21
CA ILE A 37 -11.99 -2.11 5.50
C ILE A 37 -11.68 -0.73 4.92
N VAL A 38 -10.47 -0.20 5.16
CA VAL A 38 -10.05 1.10 4.62
C VAL A 38 -10.02 1.08 3.09
N ALA A 39 -9.61 -0.05 2.48
CA ALA A 39 -9.65 -0.26 1.04
C ALA A 39 -11.07 -0.41 0.47
N GLY A 40 -12.07 -0.55 1.33
CA GLY A 40 -13.45 -0.81 0.90
C GLY A 40 -13.72 -2.22 0.41
N LEU A 41 -12.82 -3.15 0.68
CA LEU A 41 -12.94 -4.57 0.30
C LEU A 41 -13.76 -5.38 1.31
N GLU A 42 -13.80 -4.93 2.55
CA GLU A 42 -14.62 -5.53 3.62
C GLU A 42 -15.52 -4.46 4.23
N LYS A 43 -16.79 -4.79 4.44
CA LYS A 43 -17.73 -3.88 5.09
C LYS A 43 -17.67 -4.06 6.61
N PRO A 44 -17.42 -2.98 7.38
CA PRO A 44 -17.49 -3.05 8.84
C PRO A 44 -18.93 -3.21 9.31
N ALA A 45 -19.11 -3.72 10.54
CA ALA A 45 -20.44 -3.78 11.15
C ALA A 45 -21.00 -2.37 11.39
N GLU A 46 -20.13 -1.47 11.87
CA GLU A 46 -20.42 -0.06 12.11
C GLU A 46 -19.20 0.76 11.69
N ALA A 47 -19.41 1.91 11.08
CA ALA A 47 -18.34 2.87 10.76
C ALA A 47 -18.92 4.27 10.56
N GLU A 48 -18.22 5.23 11.14
CA GLU A 48 -18.34 6.63 10.79
C GLU A 48 -17.18 6.97 9.84
N ILE A 49 -17.48 7.61 8.74
CA ILE A 49 -16.48 7.95 7.72
C ILE A 49 -16.55 9.44 7.44
N GLU A 50 -15.44 10.09 7.68
CA GLU A 50 -15.25 11.46 7.25
C GLU A 50 -14.37 11.50 6.00
N TYR A 51 -14.82 12.18 4.97
CA TYR A 51 -14.09 12.35 3.73
C TYR A 51 -14.20 13.80 3.27
N SER A 52 -13.05 14.49 3.20
CA SER A 52 -12.97 15.91 2.84
C SER A 52 -13.87 16.80 3.71
N GLY A 53 -13.87 16.58 5.04
CA GLY A 53 -14.66 17.35 6.02
C GLY A 53 -16.16 17.03 6.00
N LYS A 54 -16.58 15.94 5.34
CA LYS A 54 -18.00 15.55 5.27
C LYS A 54 -18.19 14.14 5.81
N SER A 55 -19.15 13.99 6.72
CA SER A 55 -19.58 12.66 7.17
C SER A 55 -20.34 11.96 6.05
N LEU A 56 -19.94 10.76 5.72
CA LEU A 56 -20.52 9.95 4.65
C LEU A 56 -20.94 8.58 5.18
N SER A 57 -22.08 8.10 4.67
CA SER A 57 -22.42 6.69 4.84
C SER A 57 -21.43 5.80 4.06
N TRP A 58 -21.23 4.55 4.54
CA TRP A 58 -20.38 3.55 3.88
C TRP A 58 -20.61 3.47 2.36
N LYS A 59 -21.89 3.37 1.93
CA LYS A 59 -22.26 3.27 0.51
C LYS A 59 -21.81 4.46 -0.33
N LYS A 60 -21.77 5.66 0.26
CA LYS A 60 -21.30 6.87 -0.45
C LYS A 60 -19.78 6.95 -0.42
N ALA A 61 -19.15 6.63 0.70
CA ALA A 61 -17.70 6.67 0.88
C ALA A 61 -16.98 5.68 -0.04
N ILE A 62 -17.48 4.45 -0.19
CA ILE A 62 -16.87 3.40 -1.00
C ILE A 62 -16.64 3.82 -2.45
N ARG A 63 -17.52 4.64 -3.02
CA ARG A 63 -17.40 5.13 -4.40
C ARG A 63 -16.17 6.04 -4.59
N ASN A 64 -15.80 6.79 -3.55
CA ASN A 64 -14.61 7.65 -3.56
C ASN A 64 -13.36 6.84 -3.23
N ILE A 65 -13.45 5.97 -2.22
CA ILE A 65 -12.37 5.06 -1.80
C ILE A 65 -11.84 4.26 -2.99
N LEU A 66 -12.71 3.59 -3.74
CA LEU A 66 -12.31 2.75 -4.88
C LEU A 66 -11.64 3.52 -6.03
N LYS A 67 -11.77 4.85 -6.08
CA LYS A 67 -11.12 5.70 -7.09
C LYS A 67 -9.74 6.20 -6.66
N GLU A 68 -9.51 6.31 -5.38
CA GLU A 68 -8.37 7.04 -4.82
C GLU A 68 -7.42 6.15 -4.02
N ILE A 69 -7.87 4.96 -3.63
CA ILE A 69 -7.12 4.03 -2.80
C ILE A 69 -6.74 2.78 -3.60
N ILE A 70 -5.48 2.39 -3.53
CA ILE A 70 -5.01 1.09 -4.02
C ILE A 70 -4.53 0.26 -2.84
N TYR A 71 -4.99 -0.99 -2.78
CA TYR A 71 -4.56 -1.98 -1.82
C TYR A 71 -3.66 -3.02 -2.50
N LEU A 72 -2.48 -3.26 -1.94
CA LEU A 72 -1.57 -4.30 -2.36
C LEU A 72 -1.46 -5.38 -1.28
N HIS A 73 -1.68 -6.58 -1.70
CA HIS A 73 -1.58 -7.80 -0.90
C HIS A 73 -0.13 -8.11 -0.54
N GLN A 74 0.07 -8.87 0.55
CA GLN A 74 1.36 -9.38 0.99
C GLN A 74 2.11 -10.11 -0.14
N GLN A 75 1.43 -10.95 -0.89
CA GLN A 75 1.98 -11.56 -2.11
C GLN A 75 1.47 -10.77 -3.32
N PRO A 76 2.36 -10.26 -4.17
CA PRO A 76 1.96 -9.50 -5.35
C PRO A 76 1.24 -10.41 -6.34
N LEU A 77 0.00 -10.07 -6.67
CA LEU A 77 -0.75 -10.73 -7.72
C LEU A 77 -0.34 -10.13 -9.07
N LEU A 78 0.47 -10.86 -9.83
CA LEU A 78 0.84 -10.47 -11.17
C LEU A 78 0.03 -11.24 -12.21
N PHE A 79 -0.30 -10.55 -13.30
CA PHE A 79 -0.99 -11.17 -14.44
C PHE A 79 0.02 -11.92 -15.30
N SER A 80 -0.45 -12.95 -16.01
CA SER A 80 0.34 -13.59 -17.06
C SER A 80 0.76 -12.57 -18.11
N GLY A 81 2.06 -12.56 -18.47
CA GLY A 81 2.62 -11.62 -19.41
C GLY A 81 3.88 -10.92 -18.89
N SER A 82 4.39 -9.98 -19.69
CA SER A 82 5.62 -9.26 -19.37
C SER A 82 5.43 -8.26 -18.22
N VAL A 83 6.56 -7.79 -17.67
CA VAL A 83 6.60 -6.68 -16.72
C VAL A 83 5.89 -5.45 -17.30
N GLU A 84 6.18 -5.07 -18.53
CA GLU A 84 5.55 -3.95 -19.22
C GLU A 84 4.03 -4.10 -19.26
N SER A 85 3.52 -5.28 -19.63
CA SER A 85 2.08 -5.54 -19.69
C SER A 85 1.41 -5.46 -18.32
N ASN A 86 2.09 -5.90 -17.26
CA ASN A 86 1.62 -5.76 -15.88
C ASN A 86 1.54 -4.31 -15.44
N VAL A 87 2.57 -3.51 -15.72
CA VAL A 87 2.60 -2.08 -15.39
C VAL A 87 1.50 -1.32 -16.17
N ALA A 88 1.32 -1.66 -17.45
CA ALA A 88 0.33 -1.02 -18.32
C ALA A 88 -1.12 -1.36 -17.97
N TYR A 89 -1.36 -2.45 -17.22
CA TYR A 89 -2.71 -3.03 -17.06
C TYR A 89 -3.74 -2.01 -16.57
N GLY A 90 -3.44 -1.28 -15.50
CA GLY A 90 -4.38 -0.33 -14.90
C GLY A 90 -4.72 0.86 -15.81
N LEU A 91 -3.82 1.22 -16.73
CA LEU A 91 -4.05 2.32 -17.65
C LEU A 91 -5.15 2.05 -18.68
N ARG A 92 -5.57 0.79 -18.85
CA ARG A 92 -6.70 0.41 -19.74
C ARG A 92 -8.02 1.06 -19.30
N PHE A 93 -8.14 1.38 -18.02
CA PHE A 93 -9.35 1.97 -17.41
C PHE A 93 -9.25 3.50 -17.27
N THR A 94 -8.22 4.10 -17.85
CA THR A 94 -8.03 5.56 -17.85
C THR A 94 -8.43 6.17 -19.20
N SER A 95 -8.64 7.47 -19.22
CA SER A 95 -8.94 8.24 -20.44
C SER A 95 -7.73 8.48 -21.36
N LEU A 96 -6.54 7.99 -20.99
CA LEU A 96 -5.32 8.17 -21.77
C LEU A 96 -5.42 7.49 -23.14
N ASN A 97 -4.95 8.15 -24.19
CA ASN A 97 -4.81 7.56 -25.53
C ASN A 97 -3.62 6.59 -25.58
N ARG A 98 -3.48 5.84 -26.67
CA ARG A 98 -2.43 4.81 -26.85
C ARG A 98 -1.01 5.37 -26.70
N LYS A 99 -0.73 6.55 -27.24
CA LYS A 99 0.59 7.20 -27.16
C LYS A 99 0.90 7.58 -25.71
N GLN A 100 -0.04 8.24 -25.04
CA GLN A 100 0.10 8.65 -23.63
C GLN A 100 0.31 7.45 -22.70
N ARG A 101 -0.42 6.34 -22.92
CA ARG A 101 -0.23 5.10 -22.13
C ARG A 101 1.17 4.56 -22.29
N ARG A 102 1.68 4.47 -23.54
CA ARG A 102 3.03 3.99 -23.82
C ARG A 102 4.10 4.85 -23.15
N GLU A 103 4.01 6.17 -23.27
CA GLU A 103 4.92 7.11 -22.62
C GLU A 103 4.89 6.99 -21.10
N SER A 104 3.70 6.83 -20.51
CA SER A 104 3.54 6.62 -19.07
C SER A 104 4.20 5.33 -18.61
N VAL A 105 4.07 4.24 -19.37
CA VAL A 105 4.68 2.94 -19.04
C VAL A 105 6.20 3.03 -19.10
N ILE A 106 6.77 3.65 -20.13
CA ILE A 106 8.22 3.84 -20.26
C ILE A 106 8.74 4.59 -19.04
N LYS A 107 8.13 5.75 -18.70
CA LYS A 107 8.50 6.54 -17.53
C LYS A 107 8.38 5.75 -16.21
N ALA A 108 7.37 4.89 -16.10
CA ALA A 108 7.17 4.09 -14.90
C ALA A 108 8.26 3.01 -14.75
N LEU A 109 8.65 2.37 -15.84
CA LEU A 109 9.72 1.38 -15.86
C LEU A 109 11.09 2.01 -15.53
N GLU A 110 11.39 3.16 -16.12
CA GLU A 110 12.60 3.95 -15.81
C GLU A 110 12.63 4.36 -14.32
N TRP A 111 11.52 4.93 -13.85
CA TRP A 111 11.39 5.37 -12.45
C TRP A 111 11.62 4.24 -11.43
N SER A 112 11.19 3.02 -11.75
CA SER A 112 11.29 1.86 -10.87
C SER A 112 12.54 1.00 -11.10
N GLY A 113 13.38 1.34 -12.10
CA GLY A 113 14.55 0.54 -12.47
C GLY A 113 14.17 -0.84 -13.04
N LEU A 114 13.06 -0.91 -13.77
CA LEU A 114 12.56 -2.16 -14.37
C LEU A 114 12.69 -2.18 -15.91
N THR A 115 13.37 -1.21 -16.50
CA THR A 115 13.48 -1.06 -17.97
C THR A 115 14.05 -2.31 -18.65
N ASP A 116 15.15 -2.86 -18.12
CA ASP A 116 15.81 -4.04 -18.69
C ASP A 116 14.98 -5.31 -18.53
N LEU A 117 14.01 -5.31 -17.64
CA LEU A 117 13.10 -6.42 -17.37
C LEU A 117 11.75 -6.28 -18.08
N ALA A 118 11.54 -5.20 -18.85
CA ALA A 118 10.24 -4.87 -19.45
C ALA A 118 9.59 -6.03 -20.20
N ASN A 119 10.37 -6.78 -20.97
CA ASN A 119 9.91 -7.90 -21.80
C ASN A 119 9.92 -9.26 -21.09
N ILE A 120 10.44 -9.34 -19.86
CA ILE A 120 10.52 -10.60 -19.10
C ILE A 120 9.14 -10.96 -18.56
N GLN A 121 8.84 -12.25 -18.52
CA GLN A 121 7.60 -12.77 -17.91
C GLN A 121 7.61 -12.44 -16.42
N ALA A 122 6.60 -11.68 -15.95
CA ALA A 122 6.60 -11.13 -14.61
C ALA A 122 6.57 -12.21 -13.50
N ASN A 123 5.91 -13.33 -13.75
CA ASN A 123 5.80 -14.45 -12.81
C ASN A 123 7.08 -15.28 -12.65
N THR A 124 8.08 -15.12 -13.53
CA THR A 124 9.36 -15.83 -13.44
C THR A 124 10.42 -15.07 -12.63
N LEU A 125 10.12 -13.84 -12.23
CA LEU A 125 11.01 -12.98 -11.48
C LEU A 125 11.05 -13.36 -9.98
N SER A 126 12.11 -12.94 -9.28
CA SER A 126 12.17 -13.09 -7.82
C SER A 126 11.04 -12.33 -7.11
N GLY A 127 10.68 -12.75 -5.90
CA GLY A 127 9.60 -12.12 -5.13
C GLY A 127 9.80 -10.61 -4.92
N GLY A 128 11.04 -10.18 -4.67
CA GLY A 128 11.37 -8.76 -4.53
C GLY A 128 11.15 -7.96 -5.80
N VAL A 129 11.51 -8.52 -6.96
CA VAL A 129 11.26 -7.88 -8.25
C VAL A 129 9.77 -7.87 -8.58
N GLN A 130 9.05 -8.96 -8.29
CA GLN A 130 7.59 -9.01 -8.44
C GLN A 130 6.89 -7.92 -7.62
N GLN A 131 7.36 -7.69 -6.40
CA GLN A 131 6.84 -6.62 -5.54
C GLN A 131 7.10 -5.23 -6.13
N ARG A 132 8.31 -4.99 -6.69
CA ARG A 132 8.61 -3.73 -7.38
C ARG A 132 7.68 -3.52 -8.59
N VAL A 133 7.38 -4.58 -9.35
CA VAL A 133 6.40 -4.52 -10.44
C VAL A 133 5.01 -4.13 -9.91
N ALA A 134 4.57 -4.71 -8.77
CA ALA A 134 3.29 -4.36 -8.14
C ALA A 134 3.27 -2.89 -7.67
N PHE A 135 4.36 -2.40 -7.08
CA PHE A 135 4.48 -0.98 -6.69
C PHE A 135 4.41 -0.06 -7.90
N THR A 136 5.13 -0.40 -8.97
CA THR A 136 5.14 0.38 -10.22
C THR A 136 3.76 0.42 -10.86
N ARG A 137 3.05 -0.71 -10.87
CA ARG A 137 1.66 -0.80 -11.33
C ARG A 137 0.70 0.05 -10.51
N ALA A 138 0.92 0.16 -9.21
CA ALA A 138 0.13 1.05 -8.36
C ALA A 138 0.50 2.53 -8.60
N TRP A 139 1.79 2.83 -8.66
CA TRP A 139 2.29 4.19 -8.83
C TRP A 139 1.81 4.86 -10.12
N ILE A 140 1.78 4.13 -11.22
CA ILE A 140 1.39 4.67 -12.53
C ILE A 140 -0.06 5.18 -12.55
N LEU A 141 -0.91 4.68 -11.65
CA LEU A 141 -2.31 5.10 -11.51
C LEU A 141 -2.47 6.34 -10.64
N LYS A 142 -1.40 6.79 -9.99
CA LYS A 142 -1.37 7.98 -9.13
C LYS A 142 -2.48 7.99 -8.07
N PRO A 143 -2.63 6.92 -7.26
CA PRO A 143 -3.62 6.92 -6.19
C PRO A 143 -3.28 7.97 -5.15
N LYS A 144 -4.27 8.47 -4.41
CA LYS A 144 -4.02 9.35 -3.26
C LYS A 144 -3.48 8.56 -2.07
N VAL A 145 -3.93 7.31 -1.91
CA VAL A 145 -3.55 6.45 -0.80
C VAL A 145 -3.14 5.07 -1.31
N LEU A 146 -2.02 4.58 -0.80
CA LEU A 146 -1.51 3.24 -1.03
C LEU A 146 -1.55 2.45 0.28
N LEU A 147 -2.27 1.35 0.29
CA LEU A 147 -2.38 0.44 1.43
C LEU A 147 -1.56 -0.81 1.13
N LEU A 148 -0.62 -1.14 2.01
CA LEU A 148 0.37 -2.20 1.83
C LEU A 148 0.27 -3.20 2.99
N ASP A 149 -0.08 -4.43 2.67
CA ASP A 149 -0.18 -5.50 3.66
C ASP A 149 1.11 -6.32 3.66
N GLU A 150 1.95 -6.16 4.70
CA GLU A 150 3.24 -6.84 4.88
C GLU A 150 4.14 -6.80 3.62
N PRO A 151 4.39 -5.64 3.00
CA PRO A 151 4.95 -5.53 1.65
C PRO A 151 6.41 -5.97 1.52
N MET A 152 7.14 -6.13 2.62
CA MET A 152 8.56 -6.51 2.64
C MET A 152 8.81 -7.85 3.31
N SER A 153 7.75 -8.61 3.61
CA SER A 153 7.89 -9.96 4.14
C SER A 153 8.55 -10.87 3.09
N ASN A 154 9.45 -11.75 3.53
CA ASN A 154 10.16 -12.70 2.67
C ASN A 154 11.06 -12.11 1.59
N MET A 155 11.53 -10.85 1.76
CA MET A 155 12.53 -10.24 0.90
C MET A 155 13.94 -10.36 1.52
N ASP A 156 14.94 -10.50 0.67
CA ASP A 156 16.33 -10.27 1.06
C ASP A 156 16.59 -8.78 1.33
N HIS A 157 17.75 -8.48 1.88
CA HIS A 157 18.10 -7.12 2.28
C HIS A 157 18.11 -6.16 1.09
N GLU A 158 18.69 -6.55 -0.04
CA GLU A 158 18.80 -5.69 -1.22
C GLU A 158 17.41 -5.37 -1.81
N SER A 159 16.56 -6.37 -1.97
CA SER A 159 15.18 -6.19 -2.44
C SER A 159 14.37 -5.28 -1.52
N ARG A 160 14.57 -5.37 -0.18
CA ARG A 160 13.92 -4.48 0.78
C ARG A 160 14.33 -3.03 0.61
N GLU A 161 15.64 -2.77 0.46
CA GLU A 161 16.14 -1.41 0.26
C GLU A 161 15.60 -0.80 -1.04
N GLN A 162 15.59 -1.56 -2.13
CA GLN A 162 15.02 -1.11 -3.39
C GLN A 162 13.51 -0.81 -3.25
N ALA A 163 12.76 -1.66 -2.57
CA ALA A 163 11.35 -1.45 -2.29
C ALA A 163 11.12 -0.21 -1.41
N ARG A 164 11.93 -0.02 -0.36
CA ARG A 164 11.87 1.15 0.53
C ARG A 164 12.12 2.45 -0.23
N LEU A 165 13.12 2.48 -1.10
CA LEU A 165 13.40 3.64 -1.95
C LEU A 165 12.21 4.03 -2.84
N LEU A 166 11.51 3.05 -3.43
CA LEU A 166 10.31 3.32 -4.22
C LEU A 166 9.20 3.92 -3.35
N LEU A 167 8.97 3.39 -2.15
CA LEU A 167 7.98 3.93 -1.21
C LEU A 167 8.33 5.37 -0.77
N CYS A 168 9.61 5.66 -0.49
CA CYS A 168 10.06 7.02 -0.21
C CYS A 168 9.75 7.98 -1.37
N ARG A 169 10.04 7.58 -2.61
CA ARG A 169 9.72 8.38 -3.80
C ARG A 169 8.22 8.58 -3.99
N MET A 170 7.40 7.56 -3.71
CA MET A 170 5.93 7.68 -3.76
C MET A 170 5.42 8.70 -2.72
N LYS A 171 5.90 8.60 -1.48
CA LYS A 171 5.56 9.54 -0.40
C LYS A 171 5.97 10.97 -0.77
N SER A 172 7.20 11.17 -1.26
CA SER A 172 7.71 12.47 -1.70
C SER A 172 6.92 13.06 -2.87
N ALA A 173 6.28 12.21 -3.68
CA ALA A 173 5.36 12.63 -4.74
C ALA A 173 3.95 12.98 -4.23
N GLY A 174 3.74 13.01 -2.92
CA GLY A 174 2.48 13.40 -2.28
C GLY A 174 1.51 12.26 -1.97
N MET A 175 1.91 11.00 -2.19
CA MET A 175 1.07 9.85 -1.89
C MET A 175 1.07 9.55 -0.39
N SER A 176 -0.11 9.30 0.17
CA SER A 176 -0.24 8.78 1.53
C SER A 176 -0.05 7.27 1.52
N ILE A 177 0.66 6.72 2.49
CA ILE A 177 0.96 5.30 2.54
C ILE A 177 0.55 4.74 3.90
N VAL A 178 -0.15 3.61 3.92
CA VAL A 178 -0.41 2.85 5.14
C VAL A 178 0.20 1.47 4.96
N ILE A 179 1.05 1.07 5.89
CA ILE A 179 1.80 -0.18 5.83
C ILE A 179 1.46 -1.02 7.06
N THR A 180 1.15 -2.30 6.87
CA THR A 180 1.18 -3.25 7.98
C THR A 180 2.53 -3.94 8.03
N SER A 181 3.10 -4.11 9.21
CA SER A 181 4.28 -4.94 9.42
C SER A 181 4.37 -5.49 10.83
N HIS A 182 4.97 -6.67 10.94
CA HIS A 182 5.40 -7.23 12.22
C HIS A 182 6.87 -6.91 12.53
N VAL A 183 7.60 -6.29 11.57
CA VAL A 183 8.99 -5.83 11.70
C VAL A 183 9.06 -4.34 11.37
N PRO A 184 8.74 -3.46 12.34
CA PRO A 184 8.70 -2.00 12.13
C PRO A 184 9.98 -1.41 11.57
N GLN A 185 11.14 -1.94 11.95
CA GLN A 185 12.47 -1.46 11.60
C GLN A 185 12.72 -1.41 10.08
N TYR A 186 12.01 -2.20 9.29
CA TYR A 186 12.14 -2.14 7.82
C TYR A 186 11.68 -0.81 7.23
N PHE A 187 10.93 -0.01 8.00
CA PHE A 187 10.33 1.25 7.57
C PHE A 187 10.88 2.47 8.30
N ASP A 188 12.01 2.32 8.99
CA ASP A 188 12.69 3.42 9.65
C ASP A 188 13.05 4.51 8.63
N GLY A 189 12.83 5.78 9.00
CA GLY A 189 13.01 6.94 8.13
C GLY A 189 11.93 7.13 7.04
N LEU A 190 11.02 6.17 6.83
CA LEU A 190 9.86 6.32 5.95
C LEU A 190 8.59 6.70 6.72
N THR A 191 8.41 6.12 7.91
CA THR A 191 7.21 6.25 8.74
C THR A 191 7.13 7.60 9.42
N ASP A 192 5.97 8.25 9.38
CA ASP A 192 5.68 9.48 10.14
C ASP A 192 4.91 9.18 11.43
N VAL A 193 4.03 8.18 11.41
CA VAL A 193 3.18 7.81 12.55
C VAL A 193 3.14 6.30 12.66
N GLN A 194 3.28 5.80 13.87
CA GLN A 194 3.19 4.37 14.13
C GLN A 194 2.03 4.08 15.09
N PHE A 195 1.23 3.10 14.71
CA PHE A 195 0.19 2.55 15.58
C PHE A 195 0.46 1.08 15.87
N ASN A 196 0.09 0.66 17.07
CA ASN A 196 0.06 -0.76 17.44
C ASN A 196 -1.38 -1.24 17.57
N LEU A 197 -1.73 -2.26 16.79
CA LEU A 197 -3.03 -2.90 16.86
C LEU A 197 -2.96 -4.13 17.76
N SER A 198 -3.62 -4.05 18.91
CA SER A 198 -3.71 -5.16 19.87
C SER A 198 -5.12 -5.28 20.44
N ASN A 199 -5.59 -6.52 20.61
CA ASN A 199 -6.93 -6.79 21.16
C ASN A 199 -8.08 -6.05 20.45
N GLY A 200 -7.90 -5.76 19.16
CA GLY A 200 -8.85 -5.05 18.33
C GLY A 200 -8.88 -3.53 18.54
N GLN A 201 -7.93 -2.97 19.28
CA GLN A 201 -7.79 -1.53 19.53
C GLN A 201 -6.49 -1.01 18.90
N LEU A 202 -6.54 0.22 18.40
CA LEU A 202 -5.41 0.94 17.83
C LEU A 202 -4.89 1.92 18.87
N ALA A 203 -3.59 1.83 19.19
CA ALA A 203 -2.90 2.78 20.04
C ALA A 203 -1.71 3.37 19.30
N GLU A 204 -1.55 4.69 19.36
CA GLU A 204 -0.36 5.35 18.83
C GLU A 204 0.86 4.93 19.67
N SER A 205 1.93 4.52 19.02
CA SER A 205 3.20 4.21 19.66
C SER A 205 4.16 5.36 19.44
N GLU A 206 4.81 5.82 20.50
CA GLU A 206 5.89 6.79 20.37
C GLU A 206 7.01 6.21 19.50
N PHE A 207 7.45 6.99 18.53
CA PHE A 207 8.61 6.67 17.71
C PHE A 207 9.84 6.73 18.62
N SER A 208 10.36 5.60 19.05
CA SER A 208 11.73 5.57 19.55
C SER A 208 12.66 5.76 18.36
N ALA A 209 12.95 7.00 18.02
CA ALA A 209 14.13 7.30 17.21
C ALA A 209 15.32 6.72 18.01
N SER A 210 15.86 5.60 17.55
CA SER A 210 17.10 5.09 18.08
C SER A 210 18.16 6.17 17.83
N ASN A 211 18.49 6.91 18.89
CA ASN A 211 19.71 7.69 18.98
C ASN A 211 20.89 6.69 19.00
N ASP A 212 21.27 6.20 17.86
CA ASP A 212 22.60 5.67 17.66
C ASP A 212 23.49 6.81 17.14
N SER A 213 23.81 7.69 18.08
CA SER A 213 25.03 8.48 18.03
C SER A 213 26.15 7.58 18.54
N LEU A 214 26.97 7.03 17.64
CA LEU A 214 28.44 6.79 17.87
C LEU A 214 29.07 6.42 16.53
#